data_1de1c9db6f527d09733541944df49a8d
#
_entry.id   1de1c9db6f527d09733541944df49a8d
#
_cell.length_a   1.000
_cell.length_b   1.000
_cell.length_c   1.000
_cell.angle_alpha   90.00
_cell.angle_beta   90.00
_cell.angle_gamma   90.00
#
_symmetry.space_group_name_H-M   'P 1'
#
loop_
_entity.id
_entity.type
_entity.pdbx_description
1 polymer ?
#
loop_
_entity_poly.entity_id
_entity_poly.type
_entity_poly.pdbx_seq_one_letter_code
_entity_poly.pdbx_strand_id
1 'polypeptide(L)'
;MGKSQVFMGVAVITLAATILGFAGCNRHRSPEERIAHKLDHIGYHLDLTEQQQGKLNEVKNEILQVRSALRDEHQAMLNEVITQVGSDRISQATVLGLLDQHYALMKQAAPQVIAKVSELHATLTPEQKAKAVERLTWFKEKRIH
;
A
#
# COMPACT_ATOMS: atom_id res chain seq x y z
N MET A 1 -19.98 21.79 7.05
CA MET A 1 -19.80 20.32 7.15
C MET A 1 -19.13 19.86 5.85
N GLY A 2 -17.88 19.46 5.83
CA GLY A 2 -17.23 18.99 4.61
C GLY A 2 -15.69 18.94 4.60
N LYS A 3 -14.99 19.64 5.46
CA LYS A 3 -13.52 19.66 5.46
C LYS A 3 -12.87 18.50 6.22
N SER A 4 -13.57 17.87 7.15
CA SER A 4 -13.04 16.78 7.98
C SER A 4 -13.03 15.42 7.26
N GLN A 5 -13.96 15.18 6.34
CA GLN A 5 -14.05 13.90 5.62
C GLN A 5 -13.02 13.76 4.50
N VAL A 6 -12.62 14.86 3.87
CA VAL A 6 -11.62 14.85 2.80
C VAL A 6 -10.22 14.57 3.36
N PHE A 7 -9.91 15.05 4.57
CA PHE A 7 -8.63 14.75 5.25
C PHE A 7 -8.51 13.29 5.70
N MET A 8 -9.62 12.65 6.07
CA MET A 8 -9.62 11.25 6.48
C MET A 8 -9.37 10.30 5.29
N GLY A 9 -9.90 10.62 4.11
CA GLY A 9 -9.68 9.84 2.89
C GLY A 9 -8.23 9.87 2.41
N VAL A 10 -7.55 11.00 2.52
CA VAL A 10 -6.14 11.16 2.08
C VAL A 10 -5.18 10.39 2.99
N ALA A 11 -5.42 10.32 4.30
CA ALA A 11 -4.57 9.58 5.23
C ALA A 11 -4.64 8.05 5.02
N VAL A 12 -5.83 7.54 4.69
CA VAL A 12 -6.03 6.11 4.39
C VAL A 12 -5.41 5.71 3.06
N ILE A 13 -5.51 6.57 2.04
CA ILE A 13 -4.92 6.35 0.71
C ILE A 13 -3.39 6.38 0.78
N THR A 14 -2.79 7.26 1.58
CA THR A 14 -1.33 7.30 1.78
C THR A 14 -0.81 6.08 2.53
N LEU A 15 -1.56 5.50 3.45
CA LEU A 15 -1.19 4.26 4.13
C LEU A 15 -1.16 3.07 3.14
N ALA A 16 -2.18 2.94 2.30
CA ALA A 16 -2.25 1.90 1.28
C ALA A 16 -1.15 2.06 0.21
N ALA A 17 -0.91 3.28 -0.27
CA ALA A 17 0.11 3.56 -1.28
C ALA A 17 1.54 3.34 -0.76
N THR A 18 1.83 3.62 0.51
CA THR A 18 3.13 3.37 1.13
C THR A 18 3.42 1.88 1.33
N ILE A 19 2.42 1.06 1.54
CA ILE A 19 2.58 -0.39 1.70
C ILE A 19 2.88 -1.06 0.34
N LEU A 20 2.30 -0.56 -0.74
CA LEU A 20 2.47 -1.12 -2.10
C LEU A 20 3.77 -0.67 -2.80
N GLY A 21 4.41 0.43 -2.39
CA GLY A 21 5.50 1.09 -3.10
C GLY A 21 6.93 0.79 -2.63
N PHE A 22 7.18 -0.06 -1.62
CA PHE A 22 8.52 -0.24 -1.05
C PHE A 22 9.23 -1.51 -1.48
N ALA A 23 9.96 -1.44 -2.56
CA ALA A 23 11.09 -2.31 -2.85
C ALA A 23 12.39 -1.74 -2.22
N GLY A 24 12.54 -1.84 -0.92
CA GLY A 24 13.81 -1.55 -0.22
C GLY A 24 14.64 -2.83 -0.13
N CYS A 25 15.92 -2.74 -0.46
CA CYS A 25 16.90 -3.81 -0.51
C CYS A 25 17.08 -4.53 0.85
N ASN A 26 16.33 -5.57 1.08
CA ASN A 26 16.67 -6.60 2.07
C ASN A 26 16.64 -7.95 1.35
N ARG A 27 17.81 -8.44 0.93
CA ARG A 27 18.01 -9.56 -0.01
C ARG A 27 17.54 -10.94 0.49
N HIS A 28 17.07 -11.06 1.75
CA HIS A 28 16.77 -12.36 2.35
C HIS A 28 15.30 -12.65 2.65
N ARG A 29 14.38 -11.69 2.43
CA ARG A 29 12.95 -11.88 2.67
C ARG A 29 12.15 -11.67 1.39
N SER A 30 11.13 -12.51 1.17
CA SER A 30 10.19 -12.30 0.08
C SER A 30 9.45 -10.95 0.24
N PRO A 31 8.93 -10.37 -0.85
CA PRO A 31 8.11 -9.15 -0.74
C PRO A 31 6.90 -9.33 0.18
N GLU A 32 6.32 -10.52 0.21
CA GLU A 32 5.19 -10.90 1.05
C GLU A 32 5.60 -10.90 2.54
N GLU A 33 6.73 -11.52 2.88
CA GLU A 33 7.28 -11.51 4.24
C GLU A 33 7.60 -10.09 4.72
N ARG A 34 8.05 -9.22 3.83
CA ARG A 34 8.31 -7.80 4.16
C ARG A 34 7.03 -7.05 4.49
N ILE A 35 5.95 -7.28 3.75
CA ILE A 35 4.63 -6.69 4.02
C ILE A 35 4.12 -7.20 5.36
N ALA A 36 4.12 -8.51 5.57
CA ALA A 36 3.67 -9.12 6.81
C ALA A 36 4.43 -8.54 8.01
N HIS A 37 5.76 -8.54 7.97
CA HIS A 37 6.60 -7.98 9.04
C HIS A 37 6.31 -6.50 9.34
N LYS A 38 6.07 -5.68 8.31
CA LYS A 38 5.74 -4.26 8.52
C LYS A 38 4.39 -4.09 9.20
N LEU A 39 3.38 -4.88 8.82
CA LEU A 39 2.06 -4.82 9.42
C LEU A 39 2.07 -5.35 10.86
N ASP A 40 2.79 -6.43 11.13
CA ASP A 40 2.98 -6.96 12.48
C ASP A 40 3.68 -5.92 13.39
N HIS A 41 4.66 -5.20 12.84
CA HIS A 41 5.34 -4.10 13.56
C HIS A 41 4.40 -2.91 13.84
N ILE A 42 3.48 -2.59 12.92
CA ILE A 42 2.44 -1.58 13.16
C ILE A 42 1.52 -2.03 14.29
N GLY A 43 1.06 -3.29 14.27
CA GLY A 43 0.23 -3.85 15.33
C GLY A 43 0.86 -3.75 16.72
N TYR A 44 2.14 -4.08 16.81
CA TYR A 44 2.92 -3.96 18.03
C TYR A 44 3.02 -2.51 18.54
N HIS A 45 3.31 -1.56 17.65
CA HIS A 45 3.44 -0.14 18.05
C HIS A 45 2.14 0.53 18.45
N LEU A 46 1.01 0.03 17.95
CA LEU A 46 -0.30 0.55 18.30
C LEU A 46 -0.90 -0.13 19.54
N ASP A 47 -0.19 -1.10 20.15
CA ASP A 47 -0.70 -1.89 21.28
C ASP A 47 -2.10 -2.45 20.99
N LEU A 48 -2.25 -3.09 19.82
CA LEU A 48 -3.54 -3.61 19.37
C LEU A 48 -4.01 -4.75 20.28
N THR A 49 -5.29 -4.74 20.63
CA THR A 49 -5.95 -5.87 21.27
C THR A 49 -6.00 -7.08 20.35
N GLU A 50 -6.26 -8.27 20.88
CA GLU A 50 -6.39 -9.50 20.09
C GLU A 50 -7.43 -9.37 18.98
N GLN A 51 -8.59 -8.76 19.27
CA GLN A 51 -9.62 -8.50 18.27
C GLN A 51 -9.15 -7.55 17.16
N GLN A 52 -8.44 -6.48 17.51
CA GLN A 52 -7.88 -5.54 16.55
C GLN A 52 -6.75 -6.19 15.72
N GLN A 53 -5.96 -7.07 16.35
CA GLN A 53 -4.94 -7.85 15.64
C GLN A 53 -5.57 -8.80 14.61
N GLY A 54 -6.73 -9.39 14.92
CA GLY A 54 -7.52 -10.15 13.95
C GLY A 54 -7.88 -9.31 12.71
N LYS A 55 -8.37 -8.08 12.92
CA LYS A 55 -8.67 -7.16 11.81
C LYS A 55 -7.43 -6.71 11.04
N LEU A 56 -6.30 -6.51 11.71
CA LEU A 56 -5.04 -6.22 11.03
C LEU A 56 -4.59 -7.40 10.14
N ASN A 57 -4.82 -8.64 10.58
CA ASN A 57 -4.57 -9.82 9.77
C ASN A 57 -5.48 -9.89 8.53
N GLU A 58 -6.74 -9.46 8.63
CA GLU A 58 -7.62 -9.34 7.45
C GLU A 58 -7.05 -8.32 6.45
N VAL A 59 -6.60 -7.15 6.91
CA VAL A 59 -5.91 -6.14 6.07
C VAL A 59 -4.68 -6.76 5.40
N LYS A 60 -3.86 -7.48 6.16
CA LYS A 60 -2.66 -8.16 5.65
C LYS A 60 -3.01 -9.15 4.54
N ASN A 61 -3.98 -10.00 4.77
CA ASN A 61 -4.41 -11.00 3.79
C ASN A 61 -4.92 -10.36 2.51
N GLU A 62 -5.72 -9.29 2.62
CA GLU A 62 -6.23 -8.57 1.46
C GLU A 62 -5.10 -7.93 0.63
N ILE A 63 -4.12 -7.29 1.28
CA ILE A 63 -2.95 -6.73 0.59
C ILE A 63 -2.15 -7.82 -0.13
N LEU A 64 -1.94 -8.97 0.49
CA LEU A 64 -1.21 -10.08 -0.10
C LEU A 64 -1.97 -10.69 -1.28
N GLN A 65 -3.29 -10.81 -1.18
CA GLN A 65 -4.16 -11.29 -2.25
C GLN A 65 -4.14 -10.35 -3.46
N VAL A 66 -4.33 -9.04 -3.25
CA VAL A 66 -4.23 -8.03 -4.29
C VAL A 66 -2.85 -8.06 -4.95
N ARG A 67 -1.77 -8.15 -4.16
CA ARG A 67 -0.41 -8.24 -4.70
C ARG A 67 -0.21 -9.49 -5.55
N SER A 68 -0.72 -10.63 -5.12
CA SER A 68 -0.64 -11.87 -5.90
C SER A 68 -1.39 -11.75 -7.22
N ALA A 69 -2.60 -11.18 -7.20
CA ALA A 69 -3.39 -10.96 -8.42
C ALA A 69 -2.72 -10.00 -9.41
N LEU A 70 -2.00 -8.99 -8.90
CA LEU A 70 -1.30 -8.00 -9.75
C LEU A 70 0.09 -8.44 -10.21
N ARG A 71 0.60 -9.59 -9.73
CA ARG A 71 1.97 -10.04 -10.03
C ARG A 71 2.19 -10.28 -11.52
N ASP A 72 1.29 -10.99 -12.16
CA ASP A 72 1.43 -11.38 -13.58
C ASP A 72 1.32 -10.15 -14.49
N GLU A 73 0.41 -9.24 -14.16
CA GLU A 73 0.26 -7.96 -14.85
C GLU A 73 1.51 -7.08 -14.72
N HIS A 74 2.09 -7.06 -13.52
CA HIS A 74 3.34 -6.33 -13.29
C HIS A 74 4.50 -6.91 -14.08
N GLN A 75 4.61 -8.22 -14.17
CA GLN A 75 5.62 -8.90 -15.00
C GLN A 75 5.42 -8.60 -16.48
N ALA A 76 4.18 -8.64 -16.99
CA ALA A 76 3.88 -8.30 -18.37
C ALA A 76 4.27 -6.84 -18.67
N MET A 77 3.95 -5.91 -17.78
CA MET A 77 4.34 -4.50 -17.91
C MET A 77 5.87 -4.32 -17.94
N LEU A 78 6.61 -5.00 -17.06
CA LEU A 78 8.08 -4.94 -17.06
C LEU A 78 8.67 -5.50 -18.35
N ASN A 79 8.14 -6.59 -18.87
CA ASN A 79 8.59 -7.16 -20.14
C ASN A 79 8.36 -6.18 -21.28
N GLU A 80 7.23 -5.49 -21.33
CA GLU A 80 6.97 -4.47 -22.35
C GLU A 80 7.93 -3.27 -22.20
N VAL A 81 8.20 -2.81 -20.96
CA VAL A 81 9.20 -1.74 -20.73
C VAL A 81 10.58 -2.17 -21.25
N ILE A 82 11.00 -3.42 -20.99
CA ILE A 82 12.27 -3.97 -21.50
C ILE A 82 12.27 -3.95 -23.03
N THR A 83 11.17 -4.37 -23.67
CA THR A 83 11.01 -4.35 -25.14
C THR A 83 11.14 -2.93 -25.70
N GLN A 84 10.47 -1.95 -25.07
CA GLN A 84 10.56 -0.55 -25.49
C GLN A 84 11.97 0.03 -25.35
N VAL A 85 12.68 -0.30 -24.27
CA VAL A 85 14.07 0.13 -24.08
C VAL A 85 15.03 -0.52 -25.08
N GLY A 86 14.76 -1.76 -25.51
CA GLY A 86 15.55 -2.47 -26.53
C GLY A 86 15.25 -2.08 -27.96
N SER A 87 14.23 -1.26 -28.21
CA SER A 87 13.85 -0.81 -29.56
C SER A 87 14.63 0.43 -30.00
N ASP A 88 14.67 0.70 -31.31
CA ASP A 88 15.32 1.89 -31.88
C ASP A 88 14.68 3.21 -31.41
N ARG A 89 13.43 3.17 -31.04
CA ARG A 89 12.66 4.33 -30.56
C ARG A 89 11.61 3.90 -29.55
N ILE A 90 11.61 4.55 -28.38
CA ILE A 90 10.56 4.34 -27.38
C ILE A 90 9.24 4.94 -27.87
N SER A 91 8.20 4.12 -27.89
CA SER A 91 6.85 4.57 -28.20
C SER A 91 6.22 5.26 -26.99
N GLN A 92 6.06 6.56 -27.06
CA GLN A 92 5.40 7.34 -26.01
C GLN A 92 3.97 6.84 -25.75
N ALA A 93 3.23 6.50 -26.79
CA ALA A 93 1.85 5.99 -26.65
C ALA A 93 1.80 4.66 -25.90
N THR A 94 2.74 3.74 -26.18
CA THR A 94 2.84 2.47 -25.46
C THR A 94 3.16 2.68 -23.98
N VAL A 95 4.13 3.54 -23.67
CA VAL A 95 4.51 3.82 -22.27
C VAL A 95 3.36 4.46 -21.48
N LEU A 96 2.64 5.43 -22.09
CA LEU A 96 1.46 6.03 -21.47
C LEU A 96 0.35 5.00 -21.27
N GLY A 97 0.12 4.11 -22.23
CA GLY A 97 -0.84 3.01 -22.11
C GLY A 97 -0.52 2.06 -20.94
N LEU A 98 0.75 1.75 -20.70
CA LEU A 98 1.18 0.95 -19.54
C LEU A 98 0.89 1.65 -18.20
N LEU A 99 1.10 2.96 -18.14
CA LEU A 99 0.78 3.75 -16.94
C LEU A 99 -0.73 3.76 -16.68
N ASP A 100 -1.54 3.96 -17.72
CA ASP A 100 -3.00 3.95 -17.59
C ASP A 100 -3.53 2.59 -17.14
N GLN A 101 -3.00 1.50 -17.71
CA GLN A 101 -3.32 0.14 -17.28
C GLN A 101 -2.96 -0.11 -15.82
N HIS A 102 -1.75 0.25 -15.41
CA HIS A 102 -1.31 0.11 -14.01
C HIS A 102 -2.20 0.91 -13.06
N TYR A 103 -2.54 2.14 -13.42
CA TYR A 103 -3.44 2.98 -12.62
C TYR A 103 -4.85 2.38 -12.50
N ALA A 104 -5.40 1.85 -13.60
CA ALA A 104 -6.70 1.21 -13.60
C ALA A 104 -6.75 -0.02 -12.68
N LEU A 105 -5.72 -0.88 -12.72
CA LEU A 105 -5.58 -2.04 -11.84
C LEU A 105 -5.50 -1.64 -10.36
N MET A 106 -4.69 -0.64 -10.04
CA MET A 106 -4.59 -0.12 -8.68
C MET A 106 -5.91 0.46 -8.18
N LYS A 107 -6.62 1.21 -9.03
CA LYS A 107 -7.93 1.77 -8.73
C LYS A 107 -9.00 0.71 -8.49
N GLN A 108 -8.93 -0.42 -9.20
CA GLN A 108 -9.84 -1.55 -9.03
C GLN A 108 -9.57 -2.30 -7.71
N ALA A 109 -8.30 -2.49 -7.36
CA ALA A 109 -7.90 -3.24 -6.16
C ALA A 109 -8.02 -2.44 -4.86
N ALA A 110 -7.80 -1.12 -4.90
CA ALA A 110 -7.74 -0.27 -3.71
C ALA A 110 -9.01 -0.31 -2.82
N PRO A 111 -10.25 -0.35 -3.35
CA PRO A 111 -11.45 -0.31 -2.50
C PRO A 111 -11.53 -1.43 -1.48
N GLN A 112 -11.10 -2.65 -1.81
CA GLN A 112 -11.15 -3.80 -0.90
C GLN A 112 -10.17 -3.61 0.27
N VAL A 113 -8.93 -3.20 -0.03
CA VAL A 113 -7.94 -2.89 1.01
C VAL A 113 -8.42 -1.73 1.90
N ILE A 114 -8.95 -0.67 1.28
CA ILE A 114 -9.45 0.51 2.01
C ILE A 114 -10.61 0.12 2.94
N ALA A 115 -11.52 -0.76 2.50
CA ALA A 115 -12.61 -1.25 3.32
C ALA A 115 -12.09 -1.95 4.58
N LYS A 116 -11.11 -2.87 4.44
CA LYS A 116 -10.50 -3.57 5.58
C LYS A 116 -9.74 -2.63 6.52
N VAL A 117 -9.01 -1.68 5.98
CA VAL A 117 -8.33 -0.64 6.79
C VAL A 117 -9.36 0.21 7.54
N SER A 118 -10.48 0.57 6.92
CA SER A 118 -11.54 1.34 7.56
C SER A 118 -12.21 0.57 8.69
N GLU A 119 -12.44 -0.73 8.52
CA GLU A 119 -12.97 -1.61 9.58
C GLU A 119 -12.02 -1.66 10.79
N LEU A 120 -10.71 -1.83 10.56
CA LEU A 120 -9.71 -1.77 11.62
C LEU A 120 -9.69 -0.40 12.31
N HIS A 121 -9.64 0.69 11.51
CA HIS A 121 -9.62 2.06 12.03
C HIS A 121 -10.82 2.39 12.92
N ALA A 122 -12.00 1.86 12.59
CA ALA A 122 -13.20 2.07 13.40
C ALA A 122 -13.12 1.47 14.80
N THR A 123 -12.25 0.47 15.01
CA THR A 123 -12.04 -0.17 16.33
C THR A 123 -10.93 0.48 17.16
N LEU A 124 -10.12 1.38 16.59
CA LEU A 124 -9.02 2.01 17.30
C LEU A 124 -9.49 3.04 18.30
N THR A 125 -8.85 3.05 19.47
CA THR A 125 -9.05 4.10 20.48
C THR A 125 -8.45 5.44 20.03
N PRO A 126 -8.85 6.57 20.64
CA PRO A 126 -8.25 7.87 20.36
C PRO A 126 -6.72 7.87 20.55
N GLU A 127 -6.21 7.17 21.58
CA GLU A 127 -4.79 7.06 21.87
C GLU A 127 -4.05 6.27 20.77
N GLN A 128 -4.63 5.16 20.30
CA GLN A 128 -4.07 4.38 19.18
C GLN A 128 -4.05 5.18 17.89
N LYS A 129 -5.10 5.96 17.61
CA LYS A 129 -5.14 6.88 16.48
C LYS A 129 -4.06 7.95 16.55
N ALA A 130 -3.83 8.53 17.75
CA ALA A 130 -2.76 9.50 17.96
C ALA A 130 -1.37 8.88 17.69
N LYS A 131 -1.10 7.68 18.22
CA LYS A 131 0.15 6.94 17.93
C LYS A 131 0.33 6.68 16.41
N ALA A 132 -0.74 6.32 15.72
CA ALA A 132 -0.69 6.11 14.26
C ALA A 132 -0.32 7.40 13.51
N VAL A 133 -0.91 8.53 13.88
CA VAL A 133 -0.61 9.85 13.30
C VAL A 133 0.84 10.25 13.56
N GLU A 134 1.32 10.11 14.80
CA GLU A 134 2.70 10.39 15.19
C GLU A 134 3.68 9.58 14.33
N ARG A 135 3.42 8.28 14.16
CA ARG A 135 4.26 7.40 13.36
C ARG A 135 4.30 7.79 11.89
N LEU A 136 3.15 8.13 11.31
CA LEU A 136 3.07 8.59 9.92
C LEU A 136 3.79 9.94 9.72
N THR A 137 3.68 10.85 10.67
CA THR A 137 4.38 12.13 10.66
C THR A 137 5.90 11.93 10.70
N TRP A 138 6.38 11.05 11.56
CA TRP A 138 7.79 10.69 11.63
C TRP A 138 8.32 10.11 10.29
N PHE A 139 7.55 9.24 9.63
CA PHE A 139 7.93 8.73 8.31
C PHE A 139 7.97 9.82 7.25
N LYS A 140 7.00 10.73 7.26
CA LYS A 140 6.97 11.88 6.36
C LYS A 140 8.24 12.73 6.50
N GLU A 141 8.62 13.08 7.72
CA GLU A 141 9.78 13.92 8.01
C GLU A 141 11.09 13.26 7.59
N LYS A 142 11.25 11.96 7.85
CA LYS A 142 12.47 11.23 7.46
C LYS A 142 12.67 11.04 5.95
N ARG A 143 11.61 11.22 5.14
CA ARG A 143 11.70 11.06 3.67
C ARG A 143 11.96 12.35 2.93
N ILE A 144 11.78 13.48 3.57
CA ILE A 144 12.00 14.80 2.96
C ILE A 144 13.49 15.23 3.09
N HIS A 145 14.28 14.51 3.87
CA HIS A 145 15.72 14.68 4.04
C HIS A 145 16.50 13.48 3.51
#